data_20500175bfeb08b93485a7868445bf89
#
_entry.id   20500175bfeb08b93485a7868445bf89
#
_cell.length_a   1.000
_cell.length_b   1.000
_cell.length_c   1.000
_cell.angle_alpha   90.00
_cell.angle_beta   90.00
_cell.angle_gamma   90.00
#
_symmetry.space_group_name_H-M   'P 1'
#
loop_
_entity.id
_entity.type
_entity.pdbx_description
1 polymer ?
#
loop_
_entity_poly.entity_id
_entity_poly.type
_entity_poly.pdbx_seq_one_letter_code
_entity_poly.pdbx_strand_id
1 'polypeptide(L)'
;MPVQPYLPTRFGVFLAPYHRPDRDPALQLRRDLDLVAALDRLGYEEVWVGEHHSAGYEIIASPEVFLAAAAERTGRIRLGTGVNSLPYHQPLILADRICQLDQQSRGRAMLGAGPGQLPSDAFMMGVDPLRSREMMSDSLDAIVRLLRGETVTAATDWFALEEARLQLGPYRGGELEVAVASAVSPTGAVLAGRHGVGMLSLAAADPAGFAALDTNWAAYERSCAEAGRTADRSGWRLVTPVHLAETREQALREAEFGAADLVAYIETLGGTRLDGCDTAAGAVERWTTEGLPTFGRAVIGSPEDAVEGIAQLAARSGGFGTFLILQLDIAEPAATLRSLELFAERVVPRLTGATDARRASLEWAGRNSERFVSAVRRSTLEAIARKGEVR
;
A
#
# COMPACT_ATOMS: atom_id res chain seq x y z
N MET A 1 25.41 19.35 3.09
CA MET A 1 23.98 19.53 3.44
C MET A 1 23.40 18.14 3.57
N PRO A 2 22.61 17.80 4.60
CA PRO A 2 21.89 16.54 4.58
C PRO A 2 20.98 16.53 3.36
N VAL A 3 21.07 15.48 2.55
CA VAL A 3 20.18 15.27 1.40
C VAL A 3 18.78 15.16 1.97
N GLN A 4 17.84 16.01 1.55
CA GLN A 4 16.44 15.85 1.94
C GLN A 4 15.97 14.47 1.47
N PRO A 5 15.33 13.67 2.34
CA PRO A 5 14.85 12.36 1.96
C PRO A 5 13.81 12.49 0.85
N TYR A 6 13.86 11.58 -0.10
CA TYR A 6 12.87 11.51 -1.18
C TYR A 6 11.50 11.14 -0.59
N LEU A 7 10.54 12.07 -0.64
CA LEU A 7 9.18 11.83 -0.17
C LEU A 7 8.40 11.00 -1.20
N PRO A 8 7.44 10.17 -0.76
CA PRO A 8 6.62 9.41 -1.68
C PRO A 8 5.80 10.34 -2.57
N THR A 9 5.71 9.97 -3.84
CA THR A 9 4.90 10.69 -4.83
C THR A 9 3.64 9.94 -5.21
N ARG A 10 3.56 8.65 -4.83
CA ARG A 10 2.40 7.79 -5.03
C ARG A 10 1.81 7.35 -3.70
N PHE A 11 0.48 7.22 -3.68
CA PHE A 11 -0.28 6.85 -2.50
C PHE A 11 -1.30 5.79 -2.85
N GLY A 12 -1.37 4.77 -2.03
CA GLY A 12 -2.26 3.65 -2.25
C GLY A 12 -2.76 3.03 -0.94
N VAL A 13 -3.48 1.94 -1.08
CA VAL A 13 -4.00 1.17 0.04
C VAL A 13 -3.57 -0.28 -0.09
N PHE A 14 -3.08 -0.85 1.00
CA PHE A 14 -2.90 -2.28 1.17
C PHE A 14 -4.11 -2.80 1.93
N LEU A 15 -5.01 -3.45 1.21
CA LEU A 15 -6.18 -4.09 1.78
C LEU A 15 -5.78 -5.47 2.30
N ALA A 16 -5.53 -5.57 3.60
CA ALA A 16 -5.61 -6.85 4.28
C ALA A 16 -7.10 -7.18 4.40
N PRO A 17 -7.59 -8.26 3.79
CA PRO A 17 -9.03 -8.53 3.74
C PRO A 17 -9.54 -9.06 5.10
N TYR A 18 -9.14 -8.37 6.17
CA TYR A 18 -9.39 -8.65 7.56
C TYR A 18 -10.79 -8.20 7.93
N HIS A 19 -11.61 -9.16 8.28
CA HIS A 19 -13.02 -8.95 8.63
C HIS A 19 -13.43 -9.73 9.85
N ARG A 20 -14.41 -9.22 10.57
CA ARG A 20 -15.01 -9.90 11.71
C ARG A 20 -15.72 -11.17 11.24
N PRO A 21 -15.43 -12.34 11.85
CA PRO A 21 -15.98 -13.63 11.42
C PRO A 21 -17.49 -13.81 11.73
N ASP A 22 -18.07 -12.92 12.54
CA ASP A 22 -19.50 -12.91 12.87
C ASP A 22 -20.38 -12.17 11.84
N ARG A 23 -19.79 -11.66 10.74
CA ARG A 23 -20.46 -10.90 9.69
C ARG A 23 -20.64 -11.74 8.42
N ASP A 24 -21.63 -11.38 7.61
CA ASP A 24 -21.87 -12.02 6.31
C ASP A 24 -20.69 -11.77 5.35
N PRO A 25 -19.98 -12.84 4.89
CA PRO A 25 -18.78 -12.68 4.06
C PRO A 25 -19.09 -12.12 2.68
N ALA A 26 -20.26 -12.37 2.11
CA ALA A 26 -20.61 -11.83 0.80
C ALA A 26 -20.80 -10.31 0.85
N LEU A 27 -21.35 -9.80 1.96
CA LEU A 27 -21.45 -8.35 2.19
C LEU A 27 -20.10 -7.72 2.47
N GLN A 28 -19.20 -8.40 3.17
CA GLN A 28 -17.84 -7.92 3.43
C GLN A 28 -17.06 -7.79 2.12
N LEU A 29 -17.00 -8.83 1.30
CA LEU A 29 -16.36 -8.80 -0.04
C LEU A 29 -16.94 -7.70 -0.94
N ARG A 30 -18.26 -7.46 -0.86
CA ARG A 30 -18.89 -6.39 -1.63
C ARG A 30 -18.46 -5.01 -1.15
N ARG A 31 -18.35 -4.80 0.17
CA ARG A 31 -17.85 -3.55 0.76
C ARG A 31 -16.41 -3.28 0.33
N ASP A 32 -15.56 -4.30 0.30
CA ASP A 32 -14.19 -4.15 -0.19
C ASP A 32 -14.14 -3.71 -1.65
N LEU A 33 -14.97 -4.30 -2.51
CA LEU A 33 -15.09 -3.86 -3.90
C LEU A 33 -15.60 -2.42 -4.04
N ASP A 34 -16.54 -2.01 -3.19
CA ASP A 34 -17.06 -0.64 -3.16
C ASP A 34 -15.98 0.33 -2.61
N LEU A 35 -15.17 -0.11 -1.65
CA LEU A 35 -14.02 0.63 -1.15
C LEU A 35 -12.98 0.84 -2.25
N VAL A 36 -12.59 -0.19 -3.01
CA VAL A 36 -11.65 -0.04 -4.13
C VAL A 36 -12.17 0.95 -5.17
N ALA A 37 -13.47 0.91 -5.48
CA ALA A 37 -14.09 1.89 -6.37
C ALA A 37 -14.06 3.32 -5.79
N ALA A 38 -14.19 3.47 -4.47
CA ALA A 38 -14.03 4.77 -3.82
C ALA A 38 -12.57 5.27 -3.88
N LEU A 39 -11.59 4.40 -3.67
CA LEU A 39 -10.17 4.74 -3.81
C LEU A 39 -9.82 5.26 -5.21
N ASP A 40 -10.34 4.63 -6.26
CA ASP A 40 -10.16 5.09 -7.63
C ASP A 40 -10.73 6.51 -7.84
N ARG A 41 -11.92 6.80 -7.27
CA ARG A 41 -12.53 8.14 -7.33
C ARG A 41 -11.76 9.19 -6.54
N LEU A 42 -11.19 8.81 -5.39
CA LEU A 42 -10.39 9.68 -4.53
C LEU A 42 -8.99 9.96 -5.09
N GLY A 43 -8.58 9.26 -6.13
CA GLY A 43 -7.30 9.51 -6.81
C GLY A 43 -6.14 8.72 -6.25
N TYR A 44 -6.37 7.68 -5.45
CA TYR A 44 -5.32 6.74 -5.09
C TYR A 44 -4.77 6.03 -6.32
N GLU A 45 -3.45 5.83 -6.35
CA GLU A 45 -2.77 5.25 -7.51
C GLU A 45 -2.72 3.73 -7.48
N GLU A 46 -2.69 3.12 -6.27
CA GLU A 46 -2.49 1.69 -6.12
C GLU A 46 -3.42 1.10 -5.05
N VAL A 47 -3.95 -0.10 -5.29
CA VAL A 47 -4.52 -0.97 -4.27
C VAL A 47 -3.85 -2.34 -4.34
N TRP A 48 -3.46 -2.87 -3.19
CA TRP A 48 -2.85 -4.18 -3.02
C TRP A 48 -3.75 -5.03 -2.14
N VAL A 49 -3.98 -6.29 -2.52
CA VAL A 49 -4.94 -7.16 -1.84
C VAL A 49 -4.23 -8.43 -1.36
N GLY A 50 -4.35 -8.73 -0.08
CA GLY A 50 -3.74 -9.89 0.56
C GLY A 50 -4.36 -11.22 0.15
N GLU A 51 -3.62 -12.32 0.38
CA GLU A 51 -4.02 -13.71 0.16
C GLU A 51 -3.87 -14.50 1.45
N HIS A 52 -4.99 -15.07 1.94
CA HIS A 52 -5.00 -16.00 3.07
C HIS A 52 -6.03 -17.11 2.87
N HIS A 53 -5.78 -18.28 3.49
CA HIS A 53 -6.58 -19.47 3.29
C HIS A 53 -7.15 -20.05 4.60
N SER A 54 -6.81 -19.46 5.75
CA SER A 54 -7.19 -19.95 7.07
C SER A 54 -7.41 -18.83 8.08
N ALA A 55 -7.55 -19.17 9.35
CA ALA A 55 -7.72 -18.27 10.49
C ALA A 55 -9.04 -17.45 10.52
N GLY A 56 -9.89 -17.49 9.51
CA GLY A 56 -11.28 -17.00 9.54
C GLY A 56 -11.49 -15.50 9.46
N TYR A 57 -10.43 -14.69 9.46
CA TYR A 57 -10.52 -13.22 9.41
C TYR A 57 -10.18 -12.65 8.03
N GLU A 58 -9.12 -13.11 7.40
CA GLU A 58 -8.72 -12.64 6.07
C GLU A 58 -9.29 -13.57 5.00
N ILE A 59 -10.39 -13.16 4.37
CA ILE A 59 -11.29 -14.03 3.61
C ILE A 59 -11.05 -14.04 2.10
N ILE A 60 -10.05 -13.34 1.58
CA ILE A 60 -9.71 -13.37 0.15
C ILE A 60 -8.63 -14.43 -0.08
N ALA A 61 -9.06 -15.57 -0.63
CA ALA A 61 -8.18 -16.69 -0.95
C ALA A 61 -7.51 -16.57 -2.34
N SER A 62 -8.03 -15.70 -3.22
CA SER A 62 -7.50 -15.47 -4.56
C SER A 62 -7.60 -13.98 -4.87
N PRO A 63 -6.54 -13.21 -4.59
CA PRO A 63 -6.54 -11.77 -4.86
C PRO A 63 -6.77 -11.46 -6.33
N GLU A 64 -6.29 -12.29 -7.28
CA GLU A 64 -6.51 -12.09 -8.71
C GLU A 64 -7.99 -12.19 -9.11
N VAL A 65 -8.79 -13.05 -8.45
CA VAL A 65 -10.24 -13.14 -8.68
C VAL A 65 -10.95 -11.90 -8.16
N PHE A 66 -10.60 -11.45 -6.97
CA PHE A 66 -11.13 -10.23 -6.39
C PHE A 66 -10.77 -9.00 -7.23
N LEU A 67 -9.51 -8.89 -7.65
CA LEU A 67 -9.00 -7.78 -8.46
C LEU A 67 -9.60 -7.75 -9.87
N ALA A 68 -9.95 -8.91 -10.45
CA ALA A 68 -10.70 -8.97 -11.71
C ALA A 68 -12.09 -8.32 -11.58
N ALA A 69 -12.79 -8.57 -10.47
CA ALA A 69 -14.06 -7.90 -10.17
C ALA A 69 -13.89 -6.40 -9.90
N ALA A 70 -12.79 -6.01 -9.23
CA ALA A 70 -12.45 -4.61 -8.99
C ALA A 70 -12.08 -3.87 -10.29
N ALA A 71 -11.43 -4.54 -11.24
CA ALA A 71 -11.04 -3.98 -12.53
C ALA A 71 -12.24 -3.44 -13.33
N GLU A 72 -13.39 -4.13 -13.26
CA GLU A 72 -14.63 -3.73 -13.93
C GLU A 72 -15.34 -2.52 -13.26
N ARG A 73 -14.94 -2.19 -12.02
CA ARG A 73 -15.53 -1.08 -11.24
C ARG A 73 -14.65 0.16 -11.18
N THR A 74 -13.44 0.08 -11.73
CA THR A 74 -12.39 1.10 -11.62
C THR A 74 -11.81 1.44 -13.00
N GLY A 75 -11.22 2.63 -13.12
CA GLY A 75 -10.68 3.11 -14.40
C GLY A 75 -9.20 3.45 -14.39
N ARG A 76 -8.61 3.78 -13.25
CA ARG A 76 -7.25 4.32 -13.14
C ARG A 76 -6.38 3.61 -12.12
N ILE A 77 -6.94 3.26 -10.96
CA ILE A 77 -6.20 2.65 -9.87
C ILE A 77 -5.53 1.34 -10.33
N ARG A 78 -4.28 1.17 -9.96
CA ARG A 78 -3.50 -0.03 -10.24
C ARG A 78 -3.84 -1.12 -9.22
N LEU A 79 -3.85 -2.36 -9.66
CA LEU A 79 -4.44 -3.50 -8.97
C LEU A 79 -3.36 -4.54 -8.68
N GLY A 80 -2.87 -4.57 -7.44
CA GLY A 80 -1.76 -5.42 -7.02
C GLY A 80 -2.20 -6.59 -6.15
N THR A 81 -1.65 -7.76 -6.37
CA THR A 81 -1.72 -8.83 -5.38
C THR A 81 -0.75 -8.53 -4.25
N GLY A 82 -1.19 -8.55 -3.01
CA GLY A 82 -0.38 -8.09 -1.88
C GLY A 82 -0.27 -9.09 -0.73
N VAL A 83 0.28 -10.26 -0.93
CA VAL A 83 1.02 -10.83 -2.06
C VAL A 83 0.36 -12.12 -2.55
N ASN A 84 0.74 -12.65 -3.71
CA ASN A 84 0.58 -14.08 -3.92
C ASN A 84 1.68 -14.82 -3.17
N SER A 85 1.26 -15.80 -2.38
CA SER A 85 2.17 -16.69 -1.62
C SER A 85 2.74 -17.74 -2.57
N LEU A 86 3.87 -17.43 -3.23
CA LEU A 86 4.40 -18.20 -4.36
C LEU A 86 4.55 -19.71 -4.10
N PRO A 87 4.90 -20.18 -2.87
CA PRO A 87 4.95 -21.61 -2.57
C PRO A 87 3.62 -22.35 -2.71
N TYR A 88 2.49 -21.65 -2.73
CA TYR A 88 1.16 -22.24 -2.86
C TYR A 88 0.67 -22.33 -4.31
N HIS A 89 1.44 -21.78 -5.27
CA HIS A 89 1.04 -21.65 -6.66
C HIS A 89 2.04 -22.30 -7.63
N GLN A 90 1.53 -23.01 -8.62
CA GLN A 90 2.35 -23.45 -9.74
C GLN A 90 2.73 -22.20 -10.57
N PRO A 91 4.04 -21.95 -10.84
CA PRO A 91 4.51 -20.69 -11.40
C PRO A 91 3.88 -20.26 -12.74
N LEU A 92 3.72 -21.21 -13.68
CA LEU A 92 3.10 -20.90 -14.99
C LEU A 92 1.63 -20.50 -14.82
N ILE A 93 0.88 -21.23 -13.99
CA ILE A 93 -0.54 -20.94 -13.77
C ILE A 93 -0.74 -19.57 -13.11
N LEU A 94 0.14 -19.19 -12.18
CA LEU A 94 0.07 -17.86 -11.58
C LEU A 94 0.40 -16.77 -12.59
N ALA A 95 1.47 -16.94 -13.38
CA ALA A 95 1.86 -15.99 -14.41
C ALA A 95 0.75 -15.80 -15.47
N ASP A 96 0.08 -16.90 -15.91
CA ASP A 96 -1.07 -16.84 -16.82
C ASP A 96 -2.23 -16.02 -16.23
N ARG A 97 -2.60 -16.25 -14.95
CA ARG A 97 -3.69 -15.53 -14.30
C ARG A 97 -3.39 -14.03 -14.14
N ILE A 98 -2.16 -13.69 -13.80
CA ILE A 98 -1.76 -12.28 -13.66
C ILE A 98 -1.74 -11.58 -15.03
N CYS A 99 -1.26 -12.23 -16.09
CA CYS A 99 -1.35 -11.68 -17.45
C CYS A 99 -2.80 -11.54 -17.92
N GLN A 100 -3.67 -12.49 -17.58
CA GLN A 100 -5.10 -12.36 -17.88
C GLN A 100 -5.71 -11.16 -17.16
N LEU A 101 -5.42 -10.99 -15.86
CA LEU A 101 -5.85 -9.82 -15.10
C LEU A 101 -5.32 -8.52 -15.72
N ASP A 102 -4.07 -8.51 -16.18
CA ASP A 102 -3.46 -7.35 -16.82
C ASP A 102 -4.16 -6.97 -18.14
N GLN A 103 -4.52 -7.95 -18.97
CA GLN A 103 -5.32 -7.74 -20.18
C GLN A 103 -6.72 -7.20 -19.84
N GLN A 104 -7.43 -7.79 -18.86
CA GLN A 104 -8.76 -7.37 -18.43
C GLN A 104 -8.73 -5.94 -17.84
N SER A 105 -7.73 -5.62 -17.04
CA SER A 105 -7.56 -4.30 -16.42
C SER A 105 -6.90 -3.27 -17.34
N ARG A 106 -6.48 -3.67 -18.56
CA ARG A 106 -5.81 -2.81 -19.55
C ARG A 106 -4.49 -2.22 -19.05
N GLY A 107 -3.62 -3.07 -18.49
CA GLY A 107 -2.27 -2.71 -18.06
C GLY A 107 -2.21 -2.13 -16.64
N ARG A 108 -3.19 -2.43 -15.77
CA ARG A 108 -3.22 -1.96 -14.40
C ARG A 108 -2.83 -3.01 -13.36
N ALA A 109 -2.60 -4.27 -13.77
CA ALA A 109 -2.21 -5.32 -12.85
C ALA A 109 -0.77 -5.15 -12.33
N MET A 110 -0.55 -5.57 -11.10
CA MET A 110 0.76 -5.67 -10.45
C MET A 110 0.83 -7.00 -9.71
N LEU A 111 1.99 -7.65 -9.74
CA LEU A 111 2.24 -8.88 -9.00
C LEU A 111 3.06 -8.58 -7.73
N GLY A 112 2.49 -8.85 -6.57
CA GLY A 112 3.25 -8.96 -5.33
C GLY A 112 3.63 -10.41 -5.08
N ALA A 113 4.89 -10.65 -4.80
CA ALA A 113 5.46 -11.98 -4.57
C ALA A 113 5.92 -12.13 -3.11
N GLY A 114 5.46 -13.19 -2.44
CA GLY A 114 5.83 -13.48 -1.06
C GLY A 114 5.98 -14.97 -0.76
N PRO A 115 6.56 -15.31 0.41
CA PRO A 115 6.80 -16.69 0.82
C PRO A 115 5.57 -17.37 1.47
N GLY A 116 4.48 -16.63 1.70
CA GLY A 116 3.44 -17.04 2.65
C GLY A 116 3.88 -16.79 4.10
N GLN A 117 2.97 -16.27 4.91
CA GLN A 117 3.30 -15.86 6.28
C GLN A 117 2.51 -16.62 7.35
N LEU A 118 1.25 -17.00 7.09
CA LEU A 118 0.42 -17.69 8.06
C LEU A 118 0.85 -19.17 8.19
N PRO A 119 1.25 -19.63 9.39
CA PRO A 119 1.65 -21.02 9.58
C PRO A 119 0.53 -22.01 9.28
N SER A 120 -0.71 -21.65 9.55
CA SER A 120 -1.88 -22.49 9.28
C SER A 120 -2.14 -22.66 7.78
N ASP A 121 -1.88 -21.64 6.95
CA ASP A 121 -1.95 -21.77 5.51
C ASP A 121 -0.88 -22.74 4.99
N ALA A 122 0.37 -22.57 5.41
CA ALA A 122 1.48 -23.47 5.05
C ALA A 122 1.18 -24.91 5.45
N PHE A 123 0.64 -25.12 6.66
CA PHE A 123 0.25 -26.44 7.15
C PHE A 123 -0.82 -27.09 6.27
N MET A 124 -1.90 -26.36 5.94
CA MET A 124 -2.98 -26.86 5.09
C MET A 124 -2.50 -27.18 3.67
N MET A 125 -1.54 -26.41 3.15
CA MET A 125 -0.96 -26.61 1.81
C MET A 125 0.15 -27.66 1.78
N GLY A 126 0.54 -28.23 2.94
CA GLY A 126 1.64 -29.18 3.02
C GLY A 126 3.01 -28.57 2.74
N VAL A 127 3.16 -27.27 2.93
CA VAL A 127 4.41 -26.53 2.70
C VAL A 127 5.18 -26.43 4.02
N ASP A 128 6.45 -26.84 4.00
CA ASP A 128 7.37 -26.62 5.13
C ASP A 128 7.76 -25.14 5.18
N PRO A 129 7.44 -24.41 6.27
CA PRO A 129 7.80 -23.01 6.41
C PRO A 129 9.30 -22.71 6.28
N LEU A 130 10.16 -23.68 6.60
CA LEU A 130 11.61 -23.53 6.43
C LEU A 130 12.04 -23.48 4.97
N ARG A 131 11.23 -24.04 4.06
CA ARG A 131 11.48 -24.08 2.62
C ARG A 131 10.79 -22.95 1.85
N SER A 132 9.83 -22.25 2.46
CA SER A 132 9.00 -21.25 1.80
C SER A 132 9.82 -20.18 1.04
N ARG A 133 10.96 -19.76 1.58
CA ARG A 133 11.81 -18.74 0.94
C ARG A 133 12.57 -19.28 -0.28
N GLU A 134 13.02 -20.53 -0.23
CA GLU A 134 13.63 -21.23 -1.37
C GLU A 134 12.59 -21.42 -2.48
N MET A 135 11.45 -21.98 -2.15
CA MET A 135 10.34 -22.17 -3.10
C MET A 135 9.87 -20.84 -3.73
N MET A 136 9.80 -19.77 -2.94
CA MET A 136 9.53 -18.43 -3.45
C MET A 136 10.60 -17.96 -4.44
N SER A 137 11.88 -18.18 -4.15
CA SER A 137 12.98 -17.77 -5.04
C SER A 137 12.91 -18.47 -6.39
N ASP A 138 12.67 -19.79 -6.38
CA ASP A 138 12.55 -20.60 -7.60
C ASP A 138 11.34 -20.20 -8.44
N SER A 139 10.19 -20.01 -7.78
CA SER A 139 8.97 -19.53 -8.44
C SER A 139 9.15 -18.15 -9.06
N LEU A 140 9.75 -17.23 -8.31
CA LEU A 140 9.94 -15.85 -8.78
C LEU A 140 10.83 -15.82 -10.02
N ASP A 141 11.91 -16.62 -10.05
CA ASP A 141 12.77 -16.72 -11.24
C ASP A 141 11.96 -17.17 -12.46
N ALA A 142 11.20 -18.26 -12.34
CA ALA A 142 10.37 -18.77 -13.42
C ALA A 142 9.32 -17.75 -13.88
N ILE A 143 8.60 -17.13 -12.94
CA ILE A 143 7.54 -16.15 -13.23
C ILE A 143 8.10 -14.91 -13.92
N VAL A 144 9.18 -14.32 -13.42
CA VAL A 144 9.76 -13.11 -14.02
C VAL A 144 10.25 -13.37 -15.44
N ARG A 145 10.85 -14.54 -15.70
CA ARG A 145 11.28 -14.93 -17.05
C ARG A 145 10.09 -15.13 -17.99
N LEU A 146 9.03 -15.81 -17.54
CA LEU A 146 7.80 -15.97 -18.30
C LEU A 146 7.16 -14.61 -18.64
N LEU A 147 7.06 -13.70 -17.67
CA LEU A 147 6.52 -12.34 -17.87
C LEU A 147 7.34 -11.51 -18.85
N ARG A 148 8.64 -11.80 -18.99
CA ARG A 148 9.54 -11.20 -19.99
C ARG A 148 9.46 -11.86 -21.37
N GLY A 149 8.57 -12.85 -21.54
CA GLY A 149 8.37 -13.54 -22.82
C GLY A 149 9.37 -14.65 -23.11
N GLU A 150 10.14 -15.09 -22.12
CA GLU A 150 11.06 -16.22 -22.28
C GLU A 150 10.29 -17.54 -22.33
N THR A 151 10.89 -18.54 -23.00
CA THR A 151 10.50 -19.94 -22.85
C THR A 151 11.30 -20.55 -21.71
N VAL A 152 10.61 -21.10 -20.72
CA VAL A 152 11.21 -21.58 -19.47
C VAL A 152 11.13 -23.09 -19.38
N THR A 153 12.28 -23.75 -19.26
CA THR A 153 12.40 -25.13 -18.78
C THR A 153 13.10 -25.07 -17.43
N ALA A 154 12.44 -25.57 -16.38
CA ALA A 154 12.95 -25.61 -15.02
C ALA A 154 12.34 -26.81 -14.29
N ALA A 155 13.12 -27.44 -13.41
CA ALA A 155 12.65 -28.51 -12.54
C ALA A 155 13.21 -28.32 -11.14
N THR A 156 12.33 -28.37 -10.16
CA THR A 156 12.63 -28.41 -8.72
C THR A 156 12.00 -29.68 -8.13
N ASP A 157 12.08 -29.86 -6.85
CA ASP A 157 11.39 -30.98 -6.20
C ASP A 157 9.88 -30.75 -5.98
N TRP A 158 9.36 -29.54 -6.31
CA TRP A 158 7.96 -29.18 -6.11
C TRP A 158 7.23 -28.64 -7.35
N PHE A 159 7.96 -28.23 -8.41
CA PHE A 159 7.36 -27.97 -9.72
C PHE A 159 8.30 -28.36 -10.86
N ALA A 160 7.71 -28.61 -12.02
CA ALA A 160 8.44 -28.77 -13.29
C ALA A 160 7.76 -27.97 -14.39
N LEU A 161 8.57 -27.33 -15.24
CA LEU A 161 8.18 -26.64 -16.46
C LEU A 161 9.00 -27.19 -17.62
N GLU A 162 8.36 -27.47 -18.73
CA GLU A 162 9.02 -27.93 -19.97
C GLU A 162 8.59 -27.04 -21.13
N GLU A 163 9.53 -26.29 -21.70
CA GLU A 163 9.29 -25.31 -22.76
C GLU A 163 8.09 -24.39 -22.50
N ALA A 164 7.84 -24.07 -21.23
CA ALA A 164 6.69 -23.28 -20.79
C ALA A 164 6.79 -21.84 -21.31
N ARG A 165 5.69 -21.34 -21.81
CA ARG A 165 5.55 -19.94 -22.27
C ARG A 165 4.13 -19.46 -22.05
N LEU A 166 3.97 -18.15 -21.85
CA LEU A 166 2.67 -17.53 -21.74
C LEU A 166 2.02 -17.42 -23.13
N GLN A 167 0.73 -17.76 -23.25
CA GLN A 167 -0.05 -17.46 -24.46
C GLN A 167 -0.58 -16.01 -24.48
N LEU A 168 -0.78 -15.39 -23.31
CA LEU A 168 -1.06 -13.97 -23.14
C LEU A 168 0.13 -13.32 -22.44
N GLY A 169 0.80 -12.41 -23.12
CA GLY A 169 1.80 -11.54 -22.49
C GLY A 169 1.16 -10.35 -21.75
N PRO A 170 1.96 -9.52 -21.08
CA PRO A 170 1.50 -8.26 -20.52
C PRO A 170 0.79 -7.37 -21.55
N TYR A 171 -0.12 -6.51 -21.07
CA TYR A 171 -0.96 -5.69 -21.92
C TYR A 171 -0.14 -4.81 -22.88
N ARG A 172 -0.47 -4.91 -24.18
CA ARG A 172 0.22 -4.20 -25.28
C ARG A 172 1.74 -4.42 -25.34
N GLY A 173 2.24 -5.56 -24.85
CA GLY A 173 3.67 -5.85 -24.82
C GLY A 173 4.48 -4.98 -23.87
N GLY A 174 3.81 -4.34 -22.89
CA GLY A 174 4.46 -3.60 -21.81
C GLY A 174 5.11 -4.51 -20.77
N GLU A 175 5.68 -3.91 -19.76
CA GLU A 175 6.18 -4.62 -18.58
C GLU A 175 5.10 -4.70 -17.51
N LEU A 176 4.89 -5.89 -16.96
CA LEU A 176 4.04 -6.09 -15.79
C LEU A 176 4.90 -5.81 -14.54
N GLU A 177 4.45 -4.90 -13.70
CA GLU A 177 5.18 -4.54 -12.50
C GLU A 177 5.11 -5.64 -11.45
N VAL A 178 6.29 -6.02 -10.93
CA VAL A 178 6.44 -7.01 -9.87
C VAL A 178 7.07 -6.34 -8.65
N ALA A 179 6.56 -6.66 -7.45
CA ALA A 179 7.16 -6.25 -6.19
C ALA A 179 7.32 -7.45 -5.25
N VAL A 180 8.46 -7.53 -4.58
CA VAL A 180 8.78 -8.62 -3.66
C VAL A 180 8.55 -8.17 -2.23
N ALA A 181 7.82 -8.98 -1.45
CA ALA A 181 7.62 -8.74 -0.03
C ALA A 181 8.96 -8.72 0.71
N SER A 182 9.16 -7.68 1.49
CA SER A 182 10.32 -7.51 2.36
C SER A 182 9.81 -7.10 3.75
N ALA A 183 10.37 -7.71 4.78
CA ALA A 183 10.04 -7.37 6.16
C ALA A 183 11.33 -7.05 6.94
N VAL A 184 11.68 -7.84 7.92
CA VAL A 184 12.91 -7.67 8.73
C VAL A 184 14.13 -8.25 8.02
N SER A 185 13.98 -9.44 7.40
CA SER A 185 15.06 -10.13 6.69
C SER A 185 15.34 -9.48 5.33
N PRO A 186 16.62 -9.33 4.92
CA PRO A 186 16.97 -8.76 3.62
C PRO A 186 16.71 -9.69 2.42
N THR A 187 16.21 -10.91 2.64
CA THR A 187 16.00 -11.91 1.57
C THR A 187 15.11 -11.37 0.45
N GLY A 188 13.99 -10.73 0.78
CA GLY A 188 13.09 -10.13 -0.20
C GLY A 188 13.77 -9.01 -1.01
N ALA A 189 14.55 -8.17 -0.33
CA ALA A 189 15.30 -7.09 -0.95
C ALA A 189 16.37 -7.62 -1.94
N VAL A 190 17.10 -8.67 -1.56
CA VAL A 190 18.09 -9.34 -2.43
C VAL A 190 17.42 -9.93 -3.66
N LEU A 191 16.28 -10.62 -3.50
CA LEU A 191 15.54 -11.19 -4.63
C LEU A 191 15.02 -10.09 -5.57
N ALA A 192 14.43 -9.03 -5.01
CA ALA A 192 13.97 -7.89 -5.79
C ALA A 192 15.10 -7.27 -6.64
N GLY A 193 16.25 -7.03 -6.03
CA GLY A 193 17.42 -6.48 -6.72
C GLY A 193 17.97 -7.40 -7.81
N ARG A 194 18.06 -8.71 -7.55
CA ARG A 194 18.49 -9.72 -8.53
C ARG A 194 17.64 -9.69 -9.80
N HIS A 195 16.33 -9.59 -9.64
CA HIS A 195 15.39 -9.58 -10.77
C HIS A 195 15.15 -8.18 -11.34
N GLY A 196 15.58 -7.11 -10.65
CA GLY A 196 15.32 -5.73 -11.04
C GLY A 196 13.85 -5.36 -10.95
N VAL A 197 13.19 -5.82 -9.89
CA VAL A 197 11.77 -5.57 -9.59
C VAL A 197 11.63 -4.75 -8.30
N GLY A 198 10.43 -4.27 -7.99
CA GLY A 198 10.18 -3.43 -6.83
C GLY A 198 10.20 -4.18 -5.49
N MET A 199 10.19 -3.41 -4.40
CA MET A 199 10.04 -3.93 -3.04
C MET A 199 8.70 -3.50 -2.43
N LEU A 200 8.13 -4.38 -1.60
CA LEU A 200 6.94 -4.14 -0.81
C LEU A 200 7.24 -4.44 0.67
N SER A 201 7.52 -3.39 1.46
CA SER A 201 7.87 -3.51 2.88
C SER A 201 6.61 -3.52 3.73
N LEU A 202 6.10 -4.73 4.03
CA LEU A 202 4.87 -4.95 4.78
C LEU A 202 4.99 -4.65 6.28
N ALA A 203 6.21 -4.73 6.82
CA ALA A 203 6.49 -4.49 8.23
C ALA A 203 7.16 -3.12 8.48
N ALA A 204 6.95 -2.12 7.62
CA ALA A 204 7.61 -0.82 7.74
C ALA A 204 7.27 -0.08 9.06
N ALA A 205 6.10 -0.34 9.63
CA ALA A 205 5.65 0.22 10.90
C ALA A 205 6.01 -0.65 12.13
N ASP A 206 6.42 -1.90 11.94
CA ASP A 206 6.93 -2.77 13.02
C ASP A 206 8.31 -2.28 13.48
N PRO A 207 8.62 -2.23 14.80
CA PRO A 207 9.90 -1.73 15.28
C PRO A 207 11.12 -2.40 14.63
N ALA A 208 11.10 -3.72 14.43
CA ALA A 208 12.18 -4.45 13.78
C ALA A 208 12.24 -4.18 12.27
N GLY A 209 11.09 -4.11 11.61
CA GLY A 209 10.98 -3.75 10.19
C GLY A 209 11.41 -2.32 9.92
N PHE A 210 10.97 -1.36 10.76
CA PHE A 210 11.41 0.04 10.70
C PHE A 210 12.93 0.17 10.89
N ALA A 211 13.50 -0.56 11.85
CA ALA A 211 14.94 -0.59 12.06
C ALA A 211 15.71 -1.18 10.86
N ALA A 212 15.09 -2.09 10.11
CA ALA A 212 15.70 -2.77 8.97
C ALA A 212 15.55 -2.04 7.63
N LEU A 213 14.85 -0.92 7.54
CA LEU A 213 14.58 -0.24 6.26
C LEU A 213 15.84 0.14 5.50
N ASP A 214 16.84 0.73 6.18
CA ASP A 214 18.11 1.13 5.57
C ASP A 214 18.97 -0.08 5.16
N THR A 215 19.01 -1.12 5.97
CA THR A 215 19.75 -2.36 5.65
C THR A 215 19.12 -3.14 4.51
N ASN A 216 17.79 -3.16 4.43
CA ASN A 216 17.06 -3.76 3.31
C ASN A 216 17.31 -2.98 2.02
N TRP A 217 17.28 -1.64 2.07
CA TRP A 217 17.63 -0.84 0.91
C TRP A 217 19.07 -1.09 0.44
N ALA A 218 20.04 -1.09 1.36
CA ALA A 218 21.42 -1.37 1.03
C ALA A 218 21.64 -2.78 0.43
N ALA A 219 20.86 -3.77 0.89
CA ALA A 219 20.86 -5.11 0.30
C ALA A 219 20.30 -5.12 -1.13
N TYR A 220 19.22 -4.38 -1.37
CA TYR A 220 18.62 -4.19 -2.68
C TYR A 220 19.61 -3.52 -3.66
N GLU A 221 20.24 -2.40 -3.24
CA GLU A 221 21.25 -1.70 -4.06
C GLU A 221 22.42 -2.60 -4.47
N ARG A 222 22.96 -3.36 -3.51
CA ARG A 222 24.05 -4.31 -3.81
C ARG A 222 23.60 -5.37 -4.81
N SER A 223 22.42 -5.96 -4.59
CA SER A 223 21.91 -7.01 -5.47
C SER A 223 21.60 -6.48 -6.88
N CYS A 224 21.09 -5.26 -7.00
CA CYS A 224 20.94 -4.58 -8.28
C CYS A 224 22.30 -4.41 -9.00
N ALA A 225 23.31 -3.91 -8.27
CA ALA A 225 24.65 -3.69 -8.84
C ALA A 225 25.31 -5.00 -9.30
N GLU A 226 25.20 -6.08 -8.52
CA GLU A 226 25.64 -7.43 -8.86
C GLU A 226 24.96 -7.98 -10.13
N ALA A 227 23.69 -7.60 -10.35
CA ALA A 227 22.93 -7.94 -11.54
C ALA A 227 23.11 -6.94 -12.71
N GLY A 228 24.03 -5.97 -12.60
CA GLY A 228 24.26 -4.94 -13.61
C GLY A 228 23.12 -3.94 -13.77
N ARG A 229 22.34 -3.68 -12.72
CA ARG A 229 21.17 -2.80 -12.70
C ARG A 229 21.37 -1.60 -11.78
N THR A 230 20.59 -0.56 -11.99
CA THR A 230 20.53 0.60 -11.08
C THR A 230 19.31 0.44 -10.16
N ALA A 231 19.52 0.62 -8.87
CA ALA A 231 18.44 0.62 -7.89
C ALA A 231 17.56 1.87 -8.05
N ASP A 232 16.24 1.69 -7.99
CA ASP A 232 15.26 2.76 -8.11
C ASP A 232 14.31 2.77 -6.90
N ARG A 233 14.33 3.87 -6.15
CA ARG A 233 13.44 4.08 -5.00
C ARG A 233 11.97 4.24 -5.39
N SER A 234 11.68 4.60 -6.64
CA SER A 234 10.30 4.73 -7.11
C SER A 234 9.54 3.39 -7.07
N GLY A 235 10.25 2.25 -7.19
CA GLY A 235 9.69 0.90 -7.05
C GLY A 235 9.53 0.41 -5.62
N TRP A 236 9.90 1.21 -4.60
CA TRP A 236 9.83 0.81 -3.20
C TRP A 236 8.54 1.30 -2.52
N ARG A 237 7.78 0.39 -1.92
CA ARG A 237 6.53 0.62 -1.22
C ARG A 237 6.67 0.34 0.27
N LEU A 238 6.21 1.26 1.10
CA LEU A 238 6.13 1.08 2.56
C LEU A 238 4.68 1.05 3.01
N VAL A 239 4.34 0.05 3.81
CA VAL A 239 2.99 -0.19 4.33
C VAL A 239 2.91 0.19 5.80
N THR A 240 1.89 0.96 6.18
CA THR A 240 1.67 1.41 7.56
C THR A 240 0.17 1.47 7.87
N PRO A 241 -0.29 0.98 9.03
CA PRO A 241 -1.66 1.19 9.48
C PRO A 241 -1.93 2.68 9.71
N VAL A 242 -2.99 3.21 9.10
CA VAL A 242 -3.41 4.61 9.28
C VAL A 242 -4.92 4.70 9.43
N HIS A 243 -5.38 5.43 10.45
CA HIS A 243 -6.77 5.87 10.58
C HIS A 243 -6.83 7.33 11.02
N LEU A 244 -7.52 8.16 10.25
CA LEU A 244 -7.57 9.61 10.46
C LEU A 244 -9.00 10.08 10.74
N ALA A 245 -9.09 11.05 11.65
CA ALA A 245 -10.29 11.87 11.84
C ALA A 245 -9.91 13.36 11.87
N GLU A 246 -10.90 14.25 12.08
CA GLU A 246 -10.65 15.68 12.18
C GLU A 246 -9.78 16.03 13.40
N THR A 247 -9.88 15.23 14.47
CA THR A 247 -9.02 15.33 15.67
C THR A 247 -8.49 13.96 16.07
N ARG A 248 -7.35 13.96 16.77
CA ARG A 248 -6.73 12.74 17.28
C ARG A 248 -7.66 11.97 18.23
N GLU A 249 -8.35 12.68 19.11
CA GLU A 249 -9.27 12.08 20.08
C GLU A 249 -10.43 11.37 19.40
N GLN A 250 -10.92 11.92 18.28
CA GLN A 250 -11.96 11.27 17.46
C GLN A 250 -11.41 10.01 16.80
N ALA A 251 -10.25 10.08 16.17
CA ALA A 251 -9.62 8.94 15.51
C ALA A 251 -9.38 7.76 16.47
N LEU A 252 -8.89 8.06 17.69
CA LEU A 252 -8.67 7.04 18.72
C LEU A 252 -9.98 6.35 19.12
N ARG A 253 -11.07 7.12 19.35
CA ARG A 253 -12.39 6.55 19.65
C ARG A 253 -12.96 5.72 18.50
N GLU A 254 -12.79 6.14 17.26
CA GLU A 254 -13.27 5.41 16.09
C GLU A 254 -12.54 4.06 15.93
N ALA A 255 -11.24 4.02 16.22
CA ALA A 255 -10.43 2.81 16.16
C ALA A 255 -10.76 1.78 17.26
N GLU A 256 -11.40 2.19 18.36
CA GLU A 256 -11.87 1.26 19.39
C GLU A 256 -12.88 0.23 18.85
N PHE A 257 -13.57 0.52 17.74
CA PHE A 257 -14.55 -0.36 17.12
C PHE A 257 -14.00 -1.75 16.81
N GLY A 258 -12.78 -1.84 16.23
CA GLY A 258 -12.20 -3.11 15.80
C GLY A 258 -10.89 -3.48 16.49
N ALA A 259 -10.31 -2.60 17.32
CA ALA A 259 -9.00 -2.84 17.91
C ALA A 259 -8.96 -4.06 18.84
N ALA A 260 -10.03 -4.29 19.63
CA ALA A 260 -10.12 -5.45 20.50
C ALA A 260 -10.19 -6.77 19.70
N ASP A 261 -10.93 -6.79 18.58
CA ASP A 261 -11.02 -7.97 17.70
C ASP A 261 -9.67 -8.25 17.03
N LEU A 262 -8.95 -7.21 16.62
CA LEU A 262 -7.61 -7.33 16.05
C LEU A 262 -6.61 -7.93 17.06
N VAL A 263 -6.66 -7.46 18.31
CA VAL A 263 -5.84 -8.04 19.39
C VAL A 263 -6.20 -9.50 19.62
N ALA A 264 -7.49 -9.85 19.71
CA ALA A 264 -7.94 -11.23 19.89
C ALA A 264 -7.47 -12.14 18.74
N TYR A 265 -7.49 -11.63 17.51
CA TYR A 265 -6.93 -12.34 16.33
C TYR A 265 -5.43 -12.60 16.48
N ILE A 266 -4.64 -11.56 16.83
CA ILE A 266 -3.19 -11.68 17.03
C ILE A 266 -2.87 -12.68 18.16
N GLU A 267 -3.58 -12.60 19.29
CA GLU A 267 -3.40 -13.50 20.43
C GLU A 267 -3.75 -14.95 20.07
N THR A 268 -4.82 -15.14 19.27
CA THR A 268 -5.22 -16.48 18.82
C THR A 268 -4.14 -17.12 17.93
N LEU A 269 -3.56 -16.35 17.01
CA LEU A 269 -2.52 -16.85 16.11
C LEU A 269 -1.16 -16.97 16.77
N GLY A 270 -0.82 -16.04 17.65
CA GLY A 270 0.48 -15.98 18.33
C GLY A 270 0.56 -16.85 19.60
N GLY A 271 -0.57 -17.30 20.12
CA GLY A 271 -0.64 -18.10 21.35
C GLY A 271 -0.20 -17.36 22.64
N THR A 272 -0.08 -16.04 22.59
CA THR A 272 0.40 -15.21 23.71
C THR A 272 -0.50 -13.97 23.87
N ARG A 273 -0.92 -13.69 25.10
CA ARG A 273 -1.67 -12.46 25.43
C ARG A 273 -0.79 -11.23 25.33
N LEU A 274 -1.41 -10.14 24.91
CA LEU A 274 -0.78 -8.84 24.81
C LEU A 274 -1.13 -7.99 26.04
N ASP A 275 -0.12 -7.62 26.82
CA ASP A 275 -0.28 -6.79 27.98
C ASP A 275 -0.89 -5.42 27.63
N GLY A 276 -1.79 -4.92 28.48
CA GLY A 276 -2.44 -3.62 28.30
C GLY A 276 -3.55 -3.59 27.25
N CYS A 277 -3.89 -4.73 26.62
CA CYS A 277 -4.93 -4.85 25.58
C CYS A 277 -6.26 -5.41 26.08
N ASP A 278 -6.49 -5.42 27.39
CA ASP A 278 -7.75 -5.93 27.98
C ASP A 278 -8.99 -5.10 27.67
N THR A 279 -8.81 -3.89 27.15
CA THR A 279 -9.88 -2.98 26.70
C THR A 279 -9.60 -2.49 25.29
N ALA A 280 -10.64 -2.08 24.56
CA ALA A 280 -10.46 -1.49 23.23
C ALA A 280 -9.59 -0.24 23.26
N ALA A 281 -9.76 0.63 24.24
CA ALA A 281 -8.90 1.82 24.43
C ALA A 281 -7.45 1.45 24.70
N GLY A 282 -7.19 0.45 25.56
CA GLY A 282 -5.83 -0.05 25.82
C GLY A 282 -5.18 -0.66 24.57
N ALA A 283 -5.95 -1.39 23.76
CA ALA A 283 -5.49 -1.92 22.48
C ALA A 283 -5.07 -0.80 21.51
N VAL A 284 -5.88 0.26 21.40
CA VAL A 284 -5.57 1.45 20.59
C VAL A 284 -4.34 2.19 21.12
N GLU A 285 -4.24 2.40 22.43
CA GLU A 285 -3.08 3.03 23.06
C GLU A 285 -1.80 2.27 22.78
N ARG A 286 -1.78 0.95 23.00
CA ARG A 286 -0.63 0.11 22.70
C ARG A 286 -0.28 0.16 21.22
N TRP A 287 -1.27 0.10 20.33
CA TRP A 287 -1.03 0.11 18.89
C TRP A 287 -0.36 1.41 18.41
N THR A 288 -0.72 2.53 19.01
CA THR A 288 -0.15 3.84 18.66
C THR A 288 1.20 4.13 19.34
N THR A 289 1.51 3.47 20.45
CA THR A 289 2.74 3.72 21.22
C THR A 289 3.84 2.69 20.96
N GLU A 290 3.53 1.40 21.21
CA GLU A 290 4.48 0.29 21.08
C GLU A 290 4.36 -0.45 19.74
N GLY A 291 3.15 -0.49 19.18
CA GLY A 291 2.78 -1.31 18.03
C GLY A 291 2.14 -2.64 18.44
N LEU A 292 1.51 -3.28 17.46
CA LEU A 292 1.00 -4.65 17.56
C LEU A 292 1.87 -5.60 16.73
N PRO A 293 2.10 -6.84 17.18
CA PRO A 293 2.83 -7.84 16.39
C PRO A 293 2.28 -7.96 14.98
N THR A 294 3.15 -8.10 14.00
CA THR A 294 2.83 -8.16 12.56
C THR A 294 2.36 -6.84 11.94
N PHE A 295 1.56 -6.04 12.66
CA PHE A 295 0.95 -4.80 12.14
C PHE A 295 1.78 -3.53 12.46
N GLY A 296 2.71 -3.60 13.43
CA GLY A 296 3.56 -2.47 13.82
C GLY A 296 2.81 -1.35 14.52
N ARG A 297 3.38 -0.15 14.50
CA ARG A 297 2.77 1.06 15.06
C ARG A 297 1.79 1.68 14.08
N ALA A 298 0.57 1.94 14.54
CA ALA A 298 -0.42 2.66 13.75
C ALA A 298 -0.30 4.18 13.89
N VAL A 299 -0.58 4.89 12.83
CA VAL A 299 -0.88 6.32 12.86
C VAL A 299 -2.39 6.48 12.98
N ILE A 300 -2.88 6.63 14.21
CA ILE A 300 -4.28 6.90 14.52
C ILE A 300 -4.36 8.33 15.05
N GLY A 301 -4.89 9.26 14.24
CA GLY A 301 -4.82 10.67 14.60
C GLY A 301 -5.39 11.62 13.56
N SER A 302 -4.82 12.81 13.51
CA SER A 302 -5.14 13.87 12.54
C SER A 302 -4.34 13.74 11.24
N PRO A 303 -4.67 14.49 10.19
CA PRO A 303 -3.83 14.60 9.00
C PRO A 303 -2.39 15.04 9.28
N GLU A 304 -2.17 15.84 10.31
CA GLU A 304 -0.85 16.29 10.75
C GLU A 304 0.00 15.11 11.26
N ASP A 305 -0.59 14.23 12.06
CA ASP A 305 0.06 13.02 12.56
C ASP A 305 0.50 12.09 11.41
N ALA A 306 -0.30 11.99 10.33
CA ALA A 306 0.06 11.20 9.15
C ALA A 306 1.23 11.81 8.37
N VAL A 307 1.25 13.12 8.18
CA VAL A 307 2.38 13.81 7.51
C VAL A 307 3.68 13.59 8.29
N GLU A 308 3.63 13.70 9.62
CA GLU A 308 4.80 13.47 10.47
C GLU A 308 5.27 12.01 10.40
N GLY A 309 4.36 11.02 10.49
CA GLY A 309 4.68 9.61 10.39
C GLY A 309 5.33 9.25 9.05
N ILE A 310 4.83 9.77 7.94
CA ILE A 310 5.42 9.57 6.61
C ILE A 310 6.80 10.23 6.51
N ALA A 311 6.98 11.40 7.08
CA ALA A 311 8.29 12.07 7.11
C ALA A 311 9.33 11.26 7.91
N GLN A 312 8.93 10.65 9.03
CA GLN A 312 9.80 9.77 9.83
C GLN A 312 10.20 8.52 9.05
N LEU A 313 9.27 7.89 8.32
CA LEU A 313 9.57 6.76 7.44
C LEU A 313 10.53 7.16 6.31
N ALA A 314 10.32 8.31 5.68
CA ALA A 314 11.21 8.82 4.64
C ALA A 314 12.61 9.12 5.19
N ALA A 315 12.71 9.72 6.38
CA ALA A 315 14.00 9.97 7.03
C ALA A 315 14.74 8.66 7.34
N ARG A 316 14.04 7.63 7.85
CA ARG A 316 14.63 6.34 8.21
C ARG A 316 15.06 5.52 7.00
N SER A 317 14.23 5.49 5.96
CA SER A 317 14.49 4.73 4.72
C SER A 317 15.46 5.42 3.76
N GLY A 318 15.70 6.73 3.92
CA GLY A 318 16.35 7.58 2.91
C GLY A 318 15.43 7.93 1.73
N GLY A 319 14.12 7.66 1.86
CA GLY A 319 13.07 7.91 0.88
C GLY A 319 12.58 6.65 0.15
N PHE A 320 11.36 6.71 -0.36
CA PHE A 320 10.67 5.61 -1.03
C PHE A 320 9.61 6.16 -2.01
N GLY A 321 9.14 5.32 -2.95
CA GLY A 321 8.25 5.76 -4.03
C GLY A 321 6.78 5.85 -3.67
N THR A 322 6.25 4.85 -2.95
CA THR A 322 4.82 4.75 -2.68
C THR A 322 4.54 4.50 -1.19
N PHE A 323 3.65 5.30 -0.62
CA PHE A 323 3.09 5.05 0.71
C PHE A 323 1.77 4.28 0.58
N LEU A 324 1.66 3.17 1.30
CA LEU A 324 0.46 2.34 1.32
C LEU A 324 -0.16 2.34 2.73
N ILE A 325 -1.42 2.74 2.80
CA ILE A 325 -2.21 2.62 4.02
C ILE A 325 -2.59 1.15 4.20
N LEU A 326 -2.19 0.53 5.30
CA LEU A 326 -2.73 -0.78 5.68
C LEU A 326 -4.16 -0.60 6.17
N GLN A 327 -5.10 -1.09 5.38
CA GLN A 327 -6.52 -1.03 5.68
C GLN A 327 -6.96 -2.32 6.36
N LEU A 328 -7.51 -2.17 7.55
CA LEU A 328 -8.12 -3.20 8.39
C LEU A 328 -9.52 -2.72 8.79
N ASP A 329 -10.40 -3.65 9.18
CA ASP A 329 -11.78 -3.34 9.59
C ASP A 329 -11.82 -2.86 11.07
N ILE A 330 -11.04 -1.82 11.38
CA ILE A 330 -10.84 -1.27 12.74
C ILE A 330 -11.76 -0.13 13.11
N ALA A 331 -12.44 0.45 12.14
CA ALA A 331 -13.42 1.51 12.33
C ALA A 331 -14.72 1.19 11.56
N GLU A 332 -15.82 1.84 11.93
CA GLU A 332 -17.06 1.73 11.17
C GLU A 332 -16.83 2.11 9.69
N PRO A 333 -17.52 1.48 8.74
CA PRO A 333 -17.27 1.70 7.30
C PRO A 333 -17.34 3.17 6.86
N ALA A 334 -18.22 3.95 7.47
CA ALA A 334 -18.31 5.38 7.17
C ALA A 334 -17.10 6.18 7.68
N ALA A 335 -16.60 5.84 8.87
CA ALA A 335 -15.39 6.44 9.44
C ALA A 335 -14.14 6.03 8.64
N THR A 336 -14.06 4.77 8.23
CA THR A 336 -13.00 4.28 7.34
C THR A 336 -12.95 5.08 6.04
N LEU A 337 -14.08 5.25 5.36
CA LEU A 337 -14.13 6.04 4.11
C LEU A 337 -13.74 7.49 4.38
N ARG A 338 -14.23 8.10 5.47
CA ARG A 338 -13.88 9.47 5.85
C ARG A 338 -12.38 9.64 6.12
N SER A 339 -11.76 8.66 6.77
CA SER A 339 -10.30 8.64 7.00
C SER A 339 -9.52 8.68 5.68
N LEU A 340 -9.92 7.88 4.70
CA LEU A 340 -9.30 7.85 3.38
C LEU A 340 -9.53 9.14 2.59
N GLU A 341 -10.70 9.76 2.70
CA GLU A 341 -10.99 11.09 2.14
C GLU A 341 -10.07 12.15 2.75
N LEU A 342 -9.96 12.19 4.09
CA LEU A 342 -9.06 13.14 4.79
C LEU A 342 -7.59 12.97 4.38
N PHE A 343 -7.15 11.73 4.21
CA PHE A 343 -5.79 11.45 3.74
C PHE A 343 -5.58 12.00 2.33
N ALA A 344 -6.48 11.71 1.39
CA ALA A 344 -6.40 12.20 0.02
C ALA A 344 -6.49 13.73 -0.07
N GLU A 345 -7.38 14.36 0.73
CA GLU A 345 -7.63 15.80 0.67
C GLU A 345 -6.56 16.64 1.41
N ARG A 346 -5.99 16.11 2.51
CA ARG A 346 -5.17 16.93 3.41
C ARG A 346 -3.74 16.45 3.59
N VAL A 347 -3.47 15.14 3.45
CA VAL A 347 -2.11 14.57 3.60
C VAL A 347 -1.39 14.60 2.25
N VAL A 348 -1.97 14.00 1.22
CA VAL A 348 -1.36 13.90 -0.12
C VAL A 348 -0.93 15.28 -0.65
N PRO A 349 -1.77 16.34 -0.64
CA PRO A 349 -1.37 17.64 -1.18
C PRO A 349 -0.23 18.32 -0.42
N ARG A 350 -0.06 18.02 0.87
CA ARG A 350 1.06 18.56 1.66
C ARG A 350 2.39 17.88 1.32
N LEU A 351 2.35 16.58 1.02
CA LEU A 351 3.55 15.81 0.68
C LEU A 351 3.99 16.05 -0.77
N THR A 352 3.02 16.27 -1.69
CA THR A 352 3.27 16.49 -3.12
C THR A 352 3.45 17.94 -3.52
N GLY A 353 3.17 18.88 -2.63
CA GLY A 353 3.17 20.32 -2.96
C GLY A 353 2.01 20.78 -3.86
N ALA A 354 0.98 19.95 -4.06
CA ALA A 354 -0.13 20.23 -4.98
C ALA A 354 -0.90 21.53 -4.66
N THR A 355 -0.82 22.02 -3.41
CA THR A 355 -1.49 23.28 -3.00
C THR A 355 -0.56 24.50 -2.94
N ASP A 356 0.73 24.36 -3.19
CA ASP A 356 1.72 25.41 -2.97
C ASP A 356 1.49 26.63 -3.87
N ALA A 357 1.18 26.42 -5.14
CA ALA A 357 0.87 27.52 -6.05
C ALA A 357 -0.38 28.32 -5.61
N ARG A 358 -1.41 27.62 -5.11
CA ARG A 358 -2.63 28.29 -4.59
C ARG A 358 -2.33 29.09 -3.33
N ARG A 359 -1.51 28.56 -2.43
CA ARG A 359 -1.06 29.22 -1.19
C ARG A 359 -0.23 30.44 -1.52
N ALA A 360 0.77 30.32 -2.41
CA ALA A 360 1.59 31.42 -2.87
C ALA A 360 0.76 32.53 -3.53
N SER A 361 -0.26 32.17 -4.34
CA SER A 361 -1.18 33.13 -4.95
C SER A 361 -2.00 33.90 -3.89
N LEU A 362 -2.53 33.19 -2.89
CA LEU A 362 -3.27 33.82 -1.78
C LEU A 362 -2.39 34.79 -1.00
N GLU A 363 -1.19 34.41 -0.66
CA GLU A 363 -0.21 35.24 0.05
C GLU A 363 0.18 36.46 -0.78
N TRP A 364 0.40 36.28 -2.09
CA TRP A 364 0.67 37.40 -3.00
C TRP A 364 -0.50 38.39 -3.05
N ALA A 365 -1.72 37.89 -3.17
CA ALA A 365 -2.92 38.72 -3.15
C ALA A 365 -3.06 39.50 -1.83
N GLY A 366 -2.80 38.82 -0.70
CA GLY A 366 -2.81 39.43 0.64
C GLY A 366 -1.78 40.55 0.77
N ARG A 367 -0.53 40.31 0.37
CA ARG A 367 0.54 41.33 0.40
C ARG A 367 0.25 42.56 -0.48
N ASN A 368 -0.57 42.42 -1.51
CA ASN A 368 -0.92 43.52 -2.45
C ASN A 368 -2.35 44.04 -2.27
N SER A 369 -3.08 43.56 -1.24
CA SER A 369 -4.51 43.85 -1.05
C SER A 369 -4.81 45.35 -1.01
N GLU A 370 -4.02 46.16 -0.29
CA GLU A 370 -4.19 47.61 -0.16
C GLU A 370 -4.03 48.30 -1.51
N ARG A 371 -3.05 47.91 -2.33
CA ARG A 371 -2.82 48.40 -3.67
C ARG A 371 -4.03 48.09 -4.57
N PHE A 372 -4.57 46.89 -4.50
CA PHE A 372 -5.70 46.47 -5.33
C PHE A 372 -6.99 47.19 -4.94
N VAL A 373 -7.28 47.25 -3.64
CA VAL A 373 -8.45 47.97 -3.11
C VAL A 373 -8.39 49.48 -3.47
N SER A 374 -7.22 50.10 -3.34
CA SER A 374 -7.01 51.51 -3.71
C SER A 374 -7.20 51.75 -5.21
N ALA A 375 -6.79 50.82 -6.07
CA ALA A 375 -7.01 50.91 -7.52
C ALA A 375 -8.50 50.80 -7.88
N VAL A 376 -9.22 49.87 -7.28
CA VAL A 376 -10.67 49.70 -7.46
C VAL A 376 -11.41 50.96 -7.00
N ARG A 377 -11.07 51.48 -5.81
CA ARG A 377 -11.68 52.70 -5.25
C ARG A 377 -11.49 53.93 -6.20
N ARG A 378 -10.28 54.11 -6.74
CA ARG A 378 -10.01 55.18 -7.73
C ARG A 378 -10.83 55.00 -8.98
N SER A 379 -10.85 53.82 -9.59
CA SER A 379 -11.64 53.50 -10.78
C SER A 379 -13.14 53.77 -10.57
N THR A 380 -13.67 53.44 -9.39
CA THR A 380 -15.08 53.69 -9.04
C THR A 380 -15.37 55.20 -8.93
N LEU A 381 -14.48 55.96 -8.28
CA LEU A 381 -14.63 57.42 -8.17
C LEU A 381 -14.55 58.10 -9.53
N GLU A 382 -13.62 57.69 -10.40
CA GLU A 382 -13.53 58.22 -11.78
C GLU A 382 -14.79 57.89 -12.61
N ALA A 383 -15.34 56.69 -12.47
CA ALA A 383 -16.58 56.30 -13.16
C ALA A 383 -17.79 57.12 -12.69
N ILE A 384 -17.86 57.48 -11.41
CA ILE A 384 -18.90 58.32 -10.81
C ILE A 384 -18.75 59.78 -11.33
N ALA A 385 -17.52 60.32 -11.35
CA ALA A 385 -17.25 61.67 -11.86
C ALA A 385 -17.66 61.84 -13.31
N ARG A 386 -17.29 60.89 -14.18
CA ARG A 386 -17.69 60.88 -15.60
C ARG A 386 -19.21 60.85 -15.82
N LYS A 387 -19.97 60.21 -14.94
CA LYS A 387 -21.44 60.20 -15.00
C LYS A 387 -22.06 61.52 -14.53
N GLY A 388 -21.36 62.29 -13.67
CA GLY A 388 -21.80 63.61 -13.22
C GLY A 388 -21.58 64.71 -14.24
N GLU A 389 -20.64 64.57 -15.21
CA GLU A 389 -20.34 65.51 -16.26
C GLU A 389 -21.27 65.38 -17.51
N VAL A 390 -22.09 64.34 -17.56
CA VAL A 390 -23.01 64.03 -18.68
C VAL A 390 -24.46 64.43 -18.33
N ARG A 391 -24.67 65.31 -17.36
CA ARG A 391 -25.97 65.89 -17.07
C ARG A 391 -26.00 67.39 -17.32
#